data_63d3bce0331cb32fadd5d72c659060e1
#
_entry.id   63d3bce0331cb32fadd5d72c659060e1
#
_cell.length_a   1.000
_cell.length_b   1.000
_cell.length_c   1.000
_cell.angle_alpha   90.00
_cell.angle_beta   90.00
_cell.angle_gamma   90.00
#
_symmetry.space_group_name_H-M   'P 1'
#
loop_
_entity.id
_entity.type
_entity.pdbx_description
1 polymer ?
#
loop_
_entity_poly.entity_id
_entity_poly.type
_entity_poly.pdbx_seq_one_letter_code
_entity_poly.pdbx_strand_id
1 'polypeptide(L)'
;MFIFEKYKHKKQNKMSKDLKVTFAGNPVTLLGSCIEVGSKAPDFTVLNAQLQPVHLSDFKGKQVVIAVYPSVDTPVCAAQNRKFNAEVNTMENTVVLSISCDLPFAQARFCAAEGLDKIVTLSDYKMLDFGMKYGFVVEELRLLARGTVIIDAEGIVKYVEHVPEITQEPDYEKALAMIKG
;
A
#
# COMPACT_ATOMS: atom_id res chain seq x y z
N MET A 1 -3.93 -27.95 6.68
CA MET A 1 -5.41 -27.83 6.69
C MET A 1 -5.97 -26.96 7.82
N PHE A 2 -5.14 -26.25 8.61
CA PHE A 2 -5.60 -25.50 9.81
C PHE A 2 -5.53 -23.98 9.72
N ILE A 3 -5.09 -23.40 8.61
CA ILE A 3 -4.96 -21.94 8.48
C ILE A 3 -6.24 -21.28 7.94
N PHE A 4 -7.06 -22.00 7.16
CA PHE A 4 -8.26 -21.44 6.54
C PHE A 4 -9.48 -21.29 7.46
N GLU A 5 -9.56 -22.02 8.56
CA GLU A 5 -10.72 -21.93 9.47
C GLU A 5 -10.71 -20.70 10.38
N LYS A 6 -9.52 -20.14 10.69
CA LYS A 6 -9.40 -18.96 11.54
C LYS A 6 -9.93 -17.66 10.89
N TYR A 7 -10.14 -17.68 9.58
CA TYR A 7 -10.63 -16.53 8.83
C TYR A 7 -12.15 -16.53 8.59
N LYS A 8 -12.86 -17.61 8.91
CA LYS A 8 -14.31 -17.72 8.66
C LYS A 8 -15.21 -16.94 9.61
N HIS A 9 -14.73 -16.37 10.71
CA HIS A 9 -15.57 -15.78 11.76
C HIS A 9 -15.25 -14.34 12.19
N LYS A 10 -14.31 -13.64 11.56
CA LYS A 10 -14.32 -12.17 11.68
C LYS A 10 -15.26 -11.63 10.61
N LYS A 11 -16.34 -10.92 11.03
CA LYS A 11 -17.14 -10.09 10.13
C LYS A 11 -16.18 -9.38 9.19
N GLN A 12 -16.21 -9.73 7.90
CA GLN A 12 -15.52 -8.98 6.86
C GLN A 12 -16.15 -7.59 6.91
N ASN A 13 -15.45 -6.63 7.51
CA ASN A 13 -15.87 -5.24 7.45
C ASN A 13 -15.75 -4.84 5.99
N LYS A 14 -16.91 -4.81 5.31
CA LYS A 14 -17.02 -4.23 3.99
C LYS A 14 -16.72 -2.76 4.17
N MET A 15 -15.75 -2.22 3.42
CA MET A 15 -15.49 -0.79 3.40
C MET A 15 -16.76 0.01 3.13
N SER A 16 -16.79 1.28 3.53
CA SER A 16 -17.89 2.20 3.31
C SER A 16 -18.50 2.00 1.92
N LYS A 17 -19.82 1.82 1.86
CA LYS A 17 -20.59 1.63 0.62
C LYS A 17 -20.43 2.77 -0.39
N ASP A 18 -19.82 3.88 0.03
CA ASP A 18 -19.70 5.11 -0.77
C ASP A 18 -18.41 5.15 -1.61
N LEU A 19 -17.42 4.29 -1.31
CA LEU A 19 -16.18 4.23 -2.08
C LEU A 19 -16.37 3.32 -3.31
N LYS A 20 -16.56 3.95 -4.47
CA LYS A 20 -16.69 3.26 -5.76
C LYS A 20 -15.33 3.16 -6.42
N VAL A 21 -14.83 1.93 -6.56
CA VAL A 21 -13.56 1.65 -7.22
C VAL A 21 -13.82 0.70 -8.40
N THR A 22 -13.11 0.93 -9.50
CA THR A 22 -13.17 0.09 -10.69
C THR A 22 -11.77 -0.46 -11.06
N PHE A 23 -11.75 -1.59 -11.72
CA PHE A 23 -10.58 -2.15 -12.35
C PHE A 23 -10.87 -2.38 -13.84
N ALA A 24 -10.17 -1.64 -14.72
CA ALA A 24 -10.43 -1.64 -16.15
C ALA A 24 -11.92 -1.40 -16.51
N GLY A 25 -12.53 -0.42 -15.83
CA GLY A 25 -13.93 -0.04 -15.98
C GLY A 25 -14.95 -0.94 -15.27
N ASN A 26 -14.54 -2.07 -14.70
CA ASN A 26 -15.44 -2.98 -14.00
C ASN A 26 -15.45 -2.67 -12.48
N PRO A 27 -16.62 -2.53 -11.84
CA PRO A 27 -16.72 -2.31 -10.41
C PRO A 27 -16.09 -3.46 -9.63
N VAL A 28 -15.35 -3.11 -8.57
CA VAL A 28 -14.74 -4.08 -7.65
C VAL A 28 -15.12 -3.76 -6.20
N THR A 29 -15.02 -4.77 -5.33
CA THR A 29 -15.32 -4.65 -3.91
C THR A 29 -14.03 -4.53 -3.12
N LEU A 30 -13.91 -3.48 -2.31
CA LEU A 30 -12.81 -3.37 -1.35
C LEU A 30 -13.17 -4.00 -0.01
N LEU A 31 -12.25 -4.79 0.53
CA LEU A 31 -12.34 -5.39 1.85
C LEU A 31 -11.38 -4.68 2.81
N GLY A 32 -11.75 -4.67 4.07
CA GLY A 32 -10.93 -4.19 5.16
C GLY A 32 -11.54 -3.03 5.92
N SER A 33 -10.71 -2.41 6.77
CA SER A 33 -11.10 -1.27 7.58
C SER A 33 -10.86 0.03 6.83
N CYS A 34 -11.79 0.97 6.94
CA CYS A 34 -11.54 2.33 6.47
C CYS A 34 -10.64 3.04 7.48
N ILE A 35 -9.47 3.52 7.03
CA ILE A 35 -8.64 4.41 7.84
C ILE A 35 -9.02 5.86 7.55
N GLU A 36 -8.93 6.72 8.57
CA GLU A 36 -9.31 8.11 8.45
C GLU A 36 -8.12 9.03 8.70
N VAL A 37 -8.07 10.14 7.97
CA VAL A 37 -7.09 11.21 8.23
C VAL A 37 -7.28 11.73 9.66
N GLY A 38 -6.19 11.89 10.39
CA GLY A 38 -6.18 12.28 11.81
C GLY A 38 -6.24 11.11 12.79
N SER A 39 -6.52 9.88 12.32
CA SER A 39 -6.49 8.70 13.18
C SER A 39 -5.06 8.14 13.35
N LYS A 40 -4.86 7.37 14.41
CA LYS A 40 -3.61 6.62 14.57
C LYS A 40 -3.55 5.49 13.53
N ALA A 41 -2.45 5.42 12.79
CA ALA A 41 -2.22 4.38 11.80
C ALA A 41 -2.16 3.00 12.47
N PRO A 42 -2.95 2.01 12.02
CA PRO A 42 -2.85 0.64 12.52
C PRO A 42 -1.49 0.04 12.17
N ASP A 43 -0.84 -0.62 13.13
CA ASP A 43 0.36 -1.38 12.84
C ASP A 43 0.02 -2.59 11.95
N PHE A 44 0.90 -2.91 11.01
CA PHE A 44 0.72 -4.02 10.07
C PHE A 44 2.01 -4.85 9.96
N THR A 45 1.88 -6.05 9.42
CA THR A 45 2.99 -6.96 9.14
C THR A 45 2.99 -7.35 7.67
N VAL A 46 4.09 -7.07 6.99
CA VAL A 46 4.36 -7.44 5.59
C VAL A 46 5.72 -8.11 5.49
N LEU A 47 6.13 -8.62 4.34
CA LEU A 47 7.40 -9.33 4.16
C LEU A 47 8.36 -8.56 3.26
N ASN A 48 9.63 -8.55 3.62
CA ASN A 48 10.71 -8.04 2.77
C ASN A 48 11.21 -9.10 1.77
N ALA A 49 12.21 -8.75 0.95
CA ALA A 49 12.80 -9.64 -0.05
C ALA A 49 13.43 -10.93 0.55
N GLN A 50 13.79 -10.93 1.82
CA GLN A 50 14.33 -12.07 2.55
C GLN A 50 13.25 -12.88 3.29
N LEU A 51 11.96 -12.61 3.00
CA LEU A 51 10.80 -13.22 3.68
C LEU A 51 10.73 -12.93 5.19
N GLN A 52 11.42 -11.90 5.65
CA GLN A 52 11.37 -11.47 7.05
C GLN A 52 10.19 -10.52 7.26
N PRO A 53 9.53 -10.60 8.43
CA PRO A 53 8.46 -9.67 8.77
C PRO A 53 9.01 -8.24 8.94
N VAL A 54 8.24 -7.28 8.43
CA VAL A 54 8.46 -5.85 8.58
C VAL A 54 7.15 -5.24 9.09
N HIS A 55 7.25 -4.39 10.09
CA HIS A 55 6.12 -3.73 10.74
C HIS A 55 6.13 -2.23 10.48
N LEU A 56 4.97 -1.57 10.50
CA LEU A 56 4.93 -0.11 10.47
C LEU A 56 5.72 0.48 11.65
N SER A 57 5.64 -0.14 12.82
CA SER A 57 6.35 0.26 14.03
C SER A 57 7.88 0.27 13.90
N ASP A 58 8.46 -0.42 12.92
CA ASP A 58 9.91 -0.38 12.63
C ASP A 58 10.36 0.99 12.08
N PHE A 59 9.42 1.80 11.59
CA PHE A 59 9.68 3.13 11.04
C PHE A 59 9.25 4.27 11.98
N LYS A 60 9.08 3.98 13.26
CA LYS A 60 8.69 4.97 14.28
C LYS A 60 9.61 6.18 14.27
N GLY A 61 9.04 7.38 14.34
CA GLY A 61 9.77 8.65 14.30
C GLY A 61 10.12 9.13 12.90
N LYS A 62 9.71 8.41 11.86
CA LYS A 62 9.83 8.83 10.46
C LYS A 62 8.45 9.12 9.87
N GLN A 63 8.41 10.01 8.91
CA GLN A 63 7.27 10.11 8.01
C GLN A 63 7.28 8.89 7.07
N VAL A 64 6.13 8.25 6.90
CA VAL A 64 6.00 7.05 6.07
C VAL A 64 5.05 7.34 4.92
N VAL A 65 5.54 7.18 3.70
CA VAL A 65 4.74 7.23 2.47
C VAL A 65 4.55 5.80 1.99
N ILE A 66 3.32 5.35 1.85
CA ILE A 66 3.00 4.01 1.36
C ILE A 66 2.40 4.13 -0.05
N ALA A 67 3.14 3.64 -1.04
CA ALA A 67 2.66 3.46 -2.40
C ALA A 67 2.01 2.07 -2.51
N VAL A 68 0.71 2.03 -2.75
CA VAL A 68 -0.08 0.79 -2.84
C VAL A 68 -0.47 0.55 -4.29
N TYR A 69 -0.31 -0.67 -4.78
CA TYR A 69 -0.63 -1.02 -6.17
C TYR A 69 -0.90 -2.52 -6.36
N PRO A 70 -1.58 -2.92 -7.46
CA PRO A 70 -1.92 -4.33 -7.70
C PRO A 70 -0.73 -5.23 -7.97
N SER A 71 0.19 -4.84 -8.86
CA SER A 71 1.35 -5.66 -9.25
C SER A 71 2.43 -4.85 -9.96
N VAL A 72 3.70 -5.18 -9.69
CA VAL A 72 4.88 -4.64 -10.41
C VAL A 72 4.87 -4.94 -11.91
N ASP A 73 4.14 -5.96 -12.34
CA ASP A 73 4.05 -6.38 -13.74
C ASP A 73 3.10 -5.51 -14.59
N THR A 74 2.59 -4.39 -14.03
CA THR A 74 1.77 -3.44 -14.80
C THR A 74 2.50 -2.12 -15.04
N PRO A 75 2.35 -1.49 -16.23
CA PRO A 75 3.07 -0.26 -16.58
C PRO A 75 2.85 0.90 -15.60
N VAL A 76 1.63 1.06 -15.10
CA VAL A 76 1.27 2.14 -14.16
C VAL A 76 1.93 1.93 -12.80
N CYS A 77 2.05 0.69 -12.33
CA CYS A 77 2.75 0.39 -11.07
C CYS A 77 4.25 0.69 -11.18
N ALA A 78 4.86 0.37 -12.32
CA ALA A 78 6.25 0.72 -12.58
C ALA A 78 6.44 2.25 -12.59
N ALA A 79 5.54 3.01 -13.23
CA ALA A 79 5.56 4.48 -13.23
C ALA A 79 5.41 5.04 -11.81
N GLN A 80 4.48 4.52 -11.02
CA GLN A 80 4.26 4.94 -9.62
C GLN A 80 5.52 4.75 -8.77
N ASN A 81 6.16 3.59 -8.86
CA ASN A 81 7.37 3.29 -8.11
C ASN A 81 8.56 4.17 -8.54
N ARG A 82 8.75 4.38 -9.86
CA ARG A 82 9.78 5.30 -10.38
C ARG A 82 9.58 6.72 -9.89
N LYS A 83 8.33 7.21 -9.90
CA LYS A 83 8.01 8.57 -9.44
C LYS A 83 8.38 8.76 -7.96
N PHE A 84 7.93 7.88 -7.08
CA PHE A 84 8.28 7.97 -5.66
C PHE A 84 9.79 7.76 -5.41
N ASN A 85 10.44 6.85 -6.11
CA ASN A 85 11.88 6.67 -5.99
C ASN A 85 12.69 7.93 -6.40
N ALA A 86 12.22 8.67 -7.40
CA ALA A 86 12.86 9.92 -7.82
C ALA A 86 12.69 11.03 -6.78
N GLU A 87 11.51 11.11 -6.16
CA GLU A 87 11.15 12.18 -5.22
C GLU A 87 11.70 11.97 -3.80
N VAL A 88 12.05 10.74 -3.42
CA VAL A 88 12.43 10.41 -2.03
C VAL A 88 13.61 11.23 -1.50
N ASN A 89 14.54 11.64 -2.37
CA ASN A 89 15.68 12.49 -1.97
C ASN A 89 15.28 13.91 -1.55
N THR A 90 14.09 14.36 -1.92
CA THR A 90 13.54 15.68 -1.56
C THR A 90 12.73 15.63 -0.26
N MET A 91 12.56 14.46 0.32
CA MET A 91 11.71 14.19 1.48
C MET A 91 12.57 13.99 2.72
N GLU A 92 12.65 15.00 3.59
CA GLU A 92 13.38 14.89 4.86
C GLU A 92 12.72 13.90 5.81
N ASN A 93 13.51 13.12 6.54
CA ASN A 93 13.08 12.14 7.54
C ASN A 93 11.92 11.21 7.06
N THR A 94 11.90 10.88 5.77
CA THR A 94 10.80 10.14 5.14
C THR A 94 11.29 8.80 4.60
N VAL A 95 10.49 7.76 4.77
CA VAL A 95 10.66 6.45 4.12
C VAL A 95 9.50 6.19 3.18
N VAL A 96 9.79 5.67 1.98
CA VAL A 96 8.77 5.24 1.03
C VAL A 96 8.69 3.72 1.05
N LEU A 97 7.52 3.21 1.41
CA LEU A 97 7.16 1.79 1.39
C LEU A 97 6.32 1.52 0.15
N SER A 98 6.73 0.57 -0.66
CA SER A 98 6.06 0.14 -1.89
C SER A 98 5.43 -1.23 -1.63
N ILE A 99 4.09 -1.29 -1.52
CA ILE A 99 3.38 -2.49 -1.04
C ILE A 99 2.44 -3.04 -2.12
N SER A 100 2.57 -4.33 -2.41
CA SER A 100 1.68 -5.10 -3.28
C SER A 100 1.52 -6.55 -2.78
N CYS A 101 0.71 -7.34 -3.49
CA CYS A 101 0.61 -8.78 -3.26
C CYS A 101 1.58 -9.61 -4.11
N ASP A 102 2.48 -8.97 -4.87
CA ASP A 102 3.52 -9.69 -5.58
C ASP A 102 4.40 -10.47 -4.60
N LEU A 103 4.94 -11.59 -5.05
CA LEU A 103 5.93 -12.31 -4.26
C LEU A 103 7.19 -11.46 -4.06
N PRO A 104 7.84 -11.51 -2.90
CA PRO A 104 9.06 -10.74 -2.63
C PRO A 104 10.16 -10.92 -3.67
N PHE A 105 10.22 -12.11 -4.28
CA PHE A 105 11.19 -12.41 -5.36
C PHE A 105 10.90 -11.64 -6.65
N ALA A 106 9.62 -11.48 -7.01
CA ALA A 106 9.22 -10.69 -8.17
C ALA A 106 9.49 -9.21 -7.94
N GLN A 107 9.17 -8.70 -6.75
CA GLN A 107 9.49 -7.31 -6.37
C GLN A 107 11.00 -7.05 -6.41
N ALA A 108 11.83 -7.95 -5.91
CA ALA A 108 13.28 -7.82 -5.94
C ALA A 108 13.84 -7.76 -7.37
N ARG A 109 13.36 -8.64 -8.28
CA ARG A 109 13.74 -8.59 -9.70
C ARG A 109 13.33 -7.28 -10.37
N PHE A 110 12.12 -6.80 -10.09
CA PHE A 110 11.62 -5.55 -10.61
C PHE A 110 12.48 -4.37 -10.16
N CYS A 111 12.77 -4.26 -8.86
CA CYS A 111 13.60 -3.18 -8.32
C CYS A 111 15.01 -3.19 -8.92
N ALA A 112 15.63 -4.36 -9.07
CA ALA A 112 16.94 -4.50 -9.69
C ALA A 112 16.92 -4.06 -11.16
N ALA A 113 15.88 -4.45 -11.92
CA ALA A 113 15.74 -4.10 -13.33
C ALA A 113 15.48 -2.60 -13.56
N GLU A 114 14.74 -1.95 -12.66
CA GLU A 114 14.34 -0.54 -12.75
C GLU A 114 15.29 0.43 -11.99
N GLY A 115 16.29 -0.09 -11.28
CA GLY A 115 17.20 0.74 -10.49
C GLY A 115 16.54 1.47 -9.32
N LEU A 116 15.54 0.84 -8.69
CA LEU A 116 14.77 1.40 -7.58
C LEU A 116 15.45 1.05 -6.24
N ASP A 117 16.41 1.87 -5.84
CA ASP A 117 17.27 1.65 -4.67
C ASP A 117 16.90 2.47 -3.44
N LYS A 118 15.94 3.40 -3.57
CA LYS A 118 15.56 4.36 -2.52
C LYS A 118 14.23 4.07 -1.86
N ILE A 119 13.44 3.18 -2.43
CA ILE A 119 12.16 2.73 -1.88
C ILE A 119 12.30 1.34 -1.27
N VAL A 120 11.50 1.05 -0.26
CA VAL A 120 11.46 -0.27 0.40
C VAL A 120 10.28 -1.05 -0.17
N THR A 121 10.54 -2.08 -0.97
CA THR A 121 9.49 -2.96 -1.49
C THR A 121 9.12 -4.03 -0.48
N LEU A 122 7.82 -4.19 -0.25
CA LEU A 122 7.24 -5.06 0.77
C LEU A 122 6.04 -5.82 0.20
N SER A 123 5.87 -7.06 0.60
CA SER A 123 4.83 -7.94 0.10
C SER A 123 3.80 -8.28 1.17
N ASP A 124 2.53 -8.08 0.84
CA ASP A 124 1.37 -8.42 1.67
C ASP A 124 0.71 -9.76 1.27
N TYR A 125 1.37 -10.55 0.38
CA TYR A 125 0.79 -11.76 -0.23
C TYR A 125 0.32 -12.80 0.77
N LYS A 126 1.03 -12.92 1.91
CA LYS A 126 0.84 -14.04 2.84
C LYS A 126 -0.39 -13.87 3.73
N MET A 127 -0.57 -12.69 4.28
CA MET A 127 -1.57 -12.43 5.31
C MET A 127 -2.62 -11.40 4.91
N LEU A 128 -2.37 -10.60 3.88
CA LEU A 128 -3.19 -9.43 3.52
C LEU A 128 -3.41 -8.50 4.74
N ASP A 129 -2.42 -8.42 5.64
CA ASP A 129 -2.57 -7.74 6.92
C ASP A 129 -2.63 -6.22 6.74
N PHE A 130 -1.75 -5.67 5.88
CA PHE A 130 -1.82 -4.27 5.48
C PHE A 130 -3.13 -3.99 4.74
N GLY A 131 -3.41 -4.73 3.69
CA GLY A 131 -4.58 -4.51 2.84
C GLY A 131 -5.90 -4.55 3.62
N MET A 132 -6.05 -5.48 4.55
CA MET A 132 -7.24 -5.60 5.40
C MET A 132 -7.35 -4.50 6.45
N LYS A 133 -6.25 -4.06 7.03
CA LYS A 133 -6.23 -2.97 8.03
C LYS A 133 -6.45 -1.59 7.42
N TYR A 134 -6.07 -1.43 6.16
CA TYR A 134 -6.09 -0.14 5.45
C TYR A 134 -7.17 -0.06 4.35
N GLY A 135 -7.93 -1.16 4.13
CA GLY A 135 -9.04 -1.18 3.19
C GLY A 135 -8.63 -1.23 1.71
N PHE A 136 -7.52 -1.86 1.40
CA PHE A 136 -7.00 -1.94 0.01
C PHE A 136 -7.21 -3.30 -0.66
N VAL A 137 -7.75 -4.32 0.01
CA VAL A 137 -7.92 -5.64 -0.62
C VAL A 137 -9.08 -5.60 -1.61
N VAL A 138 -8.80 -5.93 -2.88
CA VAL A 138 -9.82 -6.17 -3.91
C VAL A 138 -10.31 -7.61 -3.75
N GLU A 139 -11.60 -7.79 -3.40
CA GLU A 139 -12.18 -9.09 -3.08
C GLU A 139 -12.08 -10.07 -4.25
N GLU A 140 -12.43 -9.61 -5.43
CA GLU A 140 -12.53 -10.42 -6.64
C GLU A 140 -11.17 -10.87 -7.17
N LEU A 141 -10.12 -10.06 -6.96
CA LEU A 141 -8.79 -10.29 -7.53
C LEU A 141 -7.77 -10.79 -6.52
N ARG A 142 -8.04 -10.60 -5.23
CA ARG A 142 -7.08 -10.88 -4.14
C ARG A 142 -5.75 -10.12 -4.31
N LEU A 143 -5.85 -8.95 -4.92
CA LEU A 143 -4.77 -7.98 -5.07
C LEU A 143 -5.07 -6.75 -4.23
N LEU A 144 -4.10 -5.86 -4.10
CA LEU A 144 -4.33 -4.54 -3.52
C LEU A 144 -4.84 -3.57 -4.58
N ALA A 145 -5.77 -2.72 -4.20
CA ALA A 145 -6.15 -1.55 -5.01
C ALA A 145 -4.98 -0.56 -5.09
N ARG A 146 -5.08 0.40 -5.99
CA ARG A 146 -4.09 1.47 -6.10
C ARG A 146 -4.42 2.61 -5.16
N GLY A 147 -3.36 3.18 -4.56
CA GLY A 147 -3.49 4.38 -3.75
C GLY A 147 -2.22 4.82 -3.09
N THR A 148 -2.36 5.82 -2.22
CA THR A 148 -1.28 6.40 -1.43
C THR A 148 -1.76 6.63 -0.01
N VAL A 149 -0.91 6.28 0.97
CA VAL A 149 -1.13 6.62 2.39
C VAL A 149 0.08 7.36 2.90
N ILE A 150 -0.14 8.44 3.65
CA ILE A 150 0.94 9.19 4.32
C ILE A 150 0.66 9.20 5.81
N ILE A 151 1.69 8.86 6.58
CA ILE A 151 1.67 8.78 8.03
C ILE A 151 2.80 9.67 8.54
N ASP A 152 2.53 10.54 9.51
CA ASP A 152 3.56 11.39 10.10
C ASP A 152 4.47 10.63 11.10
N ALA A 153 5.47 11.34 11.61
CA ALA A 153 6.45 10.79 12.55
C ALA A 153 5.83 10.34 13.89
N GLU A 154 4.68 10.88 14.25
CA GLU A 154 3.88 10.52 15.43
C GLU A 154 2.98 9.31 15.19
N GLY A 155 2.90 8.82 13.95
CA GLY A 155 2.08 7.68 13.55
C GLY A 155 0.62 8.05 13.28
N ILE A 156 0.34 9.30 12.92
CA ILE A 156 -0.98 9.79 12.57
C ILE A 156 -1.14 9.81 11.05
N VAL A 157 -2.26 9.31 10.56
CA VAL A 157 -2.59 9.32 9.14
C VAL A 157 -2.84 10.75 8.66
N LYS A 158 -2.07 11.23 7.70
CA LYS A 158 -2.17 12.58 7.12
C LYS A 158 -2.87 12.59 5.77
N TYR A 159 -2.80 11.48 5.04
CA TYR A 159 -3.39 11.37 3.71
C TYR A 159 -3.76 9.93 3.41
N VAL A 160 -4.90 9.74 2.77
CA VAL A 160 -5.35 8.44 2.23
C VAL A 160 -5.99 8.68 0.88
N GLU A 161 -5.53 7.98 -0.13
CA GLU A 161 -6.12 7.95 -1.45
C GLU A 161 -6.37 6.52 -1.87
N HIS A 162 -7.61 6.21 -2.27
CA HIS A 162 -7.94 5.06 -3.08
C HIS A 162 -8.23 5.58 -4.49
N VAL A 163 -7.41 5.21 -5.46
CA VAL A 163 -7.60 5.64 -6.85
C VAL A 163 -8.90 5.05 -7.39
N PRO A 164 -9.85 5.85 -7.88
CA PRO A 164 -11.16 5.35 -8.29
C PRO A 164 -11.12 4.33 -9.43
N GLU A 165 -10.15 4.47 -10.36
CA GLU A 165 -9.88 3.49 -11.40
C GLU A 165 -8.44 2.95 -11.17
N ILE A 166 -8.34 1.68 -10.76
CA ILE A 166 -7.07 1.07 -10.32
C ILE A 166 -6.00 1.09 -11.43
N THR A 167 -6.39 1.14 -12.69
CA THR A 167 -5.48 1.21 -13.84
C THR A 167 -4.93 2.61 -14.12
N GLN A 168 -5.37 3.63 -13.37
CA GLN A 168 -4.86 5.01 -13.47
C GLN A 168 -3.83 5.31 -12.38
N GLU A 169 -3.02 6.35 -12.57
CA GLU A 169 -2.04 6.81 -11.60
C GLU A 169 -2.70 7.53 -10.42
N PRO A 170 -2.06 7.53 -9.22
CA PRO A 170 -2.51 8.32 -8.08
C PRO A 170 -2.23 9.82 -8.28
N ASP A 171 -2.82 10.66 -7.44
CA ASP A 171 -2.57 12.10 -7.40
C ASP A 171 -1.25 12.42 -6.67
N TYR A 172 -0.15 12.36 -7.42
CA TYR A 172 1.18 12.62 -6.87
C TYR A 172 1.33 14.03 -6.30
N GLU A 173 0.71 15.04 -6.91
CA GLU A 173 0.84 16.44 -6.47
C GLU A 173 0.23 16.62 -5.09
N LYS A 174 -0.96 16.09 -4.87
CA LYS A 174 -1.59 16.11 -3.53
C LYS A 174 -0.75 15.33 -2.51
N ALA A 175 -0.31 14.13 -2.84
CA ALA A 175 0.51 13.35 -1.95
C ALA A 175 1.80 14.07 -1.56
N LEU A 176 2.54 14.63 -2.55
CA LEU A 176 3.78 15.36 -2.31
C LEU A 176 3.58 16.66 -1.52
N ALA A 177 2.46 17.35 -1.73
CA ALA A 177 2.12 18.56 -0.95
C ALA A 177 1.94 18.23 0.55
N MET A 178 1.38 17.06 0.87
CA MET A 178 1.19 16.62 2.27
C MET A 178 2.48 16.17 2.96
N ILE A 179 3.53 15.88 2.18
CA ILE A 179 4.85 15.50 2.73
C ILE A 179 5.66 16.75 3.10
N LYS A 180 5.53 17.82 2.33
CA LYS A 180 6.32 19.07 2.47
C LYS A 180 5.74 20.05 3.48
N GLY A 181 4.55 19.83 3.97
CA GLY A 181 3.85 20.65 4.98
C GLY A 181 3.98 20.08 6.37
#